data_085d0d998bdb40a2a34e0dda660d76ad
#
_entry.id   085d0d998bdb40a2a34e0dda660d76ad
#
_cell.length_a   1.000
_cell.length_b   1.000
_cell.length_c   1.000
_cell.angle_alpha   90.00
_cell.angle_beta   90.00
_cell.angle_gamma   90.00
#
_symmetry.space_group_name_H-M   'P 1'
#
loop_
_entity.id
_entity.type
_entity.pdbx_description
1 polymer ?
#
loop_
_entity_poly.entity_id
_entity_poly.type
_entity_poly.pdbx_seq_one_letter_code
_entity_poly.pdbx_strand_id
1 'polypeptide(L)'
;KRDLVSSRGLGDVYKRQIAGDPNLESSEKIIRNFISEGVDIIEVGIPFSDPMAEGPSIQLGHERALKNNISLLSIMQMCLKIKNDHPNTPLVLMGYMNNFLSLKENLFDELKNNKIDGLIIVDLPYVESEEFLKKLNDKGVDLIRLISPTTTEERIAKILASSSGYLYYISLKGVTGSELKISNELENRVSEIKKQTKLPIVVGFGIKDAKTARKMSFCSDGVVVGSKLVDEIGKFEPKKENILNQNLTSIISELKHGIS
;
A
#
# COMPACT_ATOMS: atom_id res chain seq x y z
N LYS A 1 21.06 -3.67 -1.09
CA LYS A 1 19.62 -3.36 -1.23
C LYS A 1 18.87 -4.58 -0.70
N ARG A 2 18.01 -4.42 0.29
CA ARG A 2 17.03 -5.46 0.64
C ARG A 2 15.95 -5.39 -0.44
N ASP A 3 15.69 -6.50 -1.11
CA ASP A 3 14.52 -6.58 -1.98
C ASP A 3 13.28 -6.51 -1.07
N LEU A 4 12.39 -5.53 -1.30
CA LEU A 4 11.13 -5.38 -0.55
C LEU A 4 10.28 -6.63 -0.63
N VAL A 5 10.36 -7.33 -1.75
CA VAL A 5 9.68 -8.59 -1.99
C VAL A 5 10.73 -9.69 -2.02
N SER A 6 10.83 -10.46 -0.95
CA SER A 6 11.59 -11.69 -0.97
C SER A 6 10.84 -12.69 -1.85
N SER A 7 11.56 -13.48 -2.65
CA SER A 7 11.06 -14.55 -3.53
C SER A 7 10.38 -15.71 -2.75
N ARG A 8 9.48 -15.39 -1.86
CA ARG A 8 8.67 -16.34 -1.10
C ARG A 8 7.36 -16.58 -1.85
N GLY A 9 7.41 -17.36 -2.91
CA GLY A 9 6.22 -17.98 -3.49
C GLY A 9 5.11 -17.02 -4.01
N LEU A 10 4.28 -17.54 -4.88
CA LEU A 10 3.04 -16.92 -5.37
C LEU A 10 2.12 -16.60 -4.19
N GLY A 11 1.69 -15.33 -4.05
CA GLY A 11 0.58 -14.97 -3.18
C GLY A 11 0.89 -14.08 -1.97
N ASP A 12 1.83 -13.13 -2.10
CA ASP A 12 2.06 -12.13 -1.04
C ASP A 12 0.82 -11.28 -0.78
N VAL A 13 0.54 -11.01 0.50
CA VAL A 13 -0.60 -10.22 0.93
C VAL A 13 -0.14 -8.87 1.46
N TYR A 14 -0.53 -7.82 0.77
CA TYR A 14 -0.25 -6.43 1.14
C TYR A 14 -1.48 -5.84 1.81
N LYS A 15 -1.29 -5.09 2.88
CA LYS A 15 -2.39 -4.44 3.61
C LYS A 15 -2.19 -2.94 3.65
N ARG A 16 -3.27 -2.21 3.34
CA ARG A 16 -3.29 -0.76 3.40
C ARG A 16 -4.17 -0.29 4.54
N GLN A 17 -3.63 0.60 5.38
CA GLN A 17 -4.32 1.30 6.45
C GLN A 17 -4.00 2.79 6.38
N ILE A 18 -4.99 3.64 6.73
CA ILE A 18 -4.76 5.07 6.91
C ILE A 18 -4.23 5.31 8.33
N ALA A 19 -3.02 5.85 8.44
CA ALA A 19 -2.41 6.16 9.73
C ALA A 19 -3.25 7.20 10.49
N GLY A 20 -3.52 6.92 11.76
CA GLY A 20 -4.37 7.78 12.57
C GLY A 20 -5.86 7.51 12.48
N ASP A 21 -6.28 6.49 11.74
CA ASP A 21 -7.65 6.00 11.71
C ASP A 21 -7.75 4.73 12.58
N PRO A 22 -8.46 4.71 13.69
CA PRO A 22 -9.26 5.79 14.31
C PRO A 22 -8.42 6.81 15.09
N ASN A 23 -7.22 6.47 15.51
CA ASN A 23 -6.19 7.30 16.14
C ASN A 23 -4.80 6.65 15.96
N LEU A 24 -3.72 7.37 16.29
CA LEU A 24 -2.36 6.89 16.01
C LEU A 24 -1.98 5.66 16.84
N GLU A 25 -2.39 5.57 18.11
CA GLU A 25 -2.12 4.43 18.98
C GLU A 25 -2.83 3.16 18.49
N SER A 26 -4.12 3.26 18.15
CA SER A 26 -4.87 2.13 17.58
C SER A 26 -4.33 1.74 16.22
N SER A 27 -3.86 2.69 15.39
CA SER A 27 -3.21 2.40 14.12
C SER A 27 -1.95 1.56 14.31
N GLU A 28 -1.10 1.87 15.30
CA GLU A 28 0.07 1.08 15.63
C GLU A 28 -0.30 -0.36 16.01
N LYS A 29 -1.31 -0.53 16.90
CA LYS A 29 -1.80 -1.85 17.32
C LYS A 29 -2.35 -2.66 16.16
N ILE A 30 -3.12 -2.04 15.27
CA ILE A 30 -3.70 -2.67 14.08
C ILE A 30 -2.58 -3.15 13.14
N ILE A 31 -1.57 -2.32 12.88
CA ILE A 31 -0.43 -2.71 12.04
C ILE A 31 0.32 -3.89 12.65
N ARG A 32 0.56 -3.87 13.96
CA ARG A 32 1.20 -4.99 14.68
C ARG A 32 0.38 -6.27 14.58
N ASN A 33 -0.95 -6.18 14.67
CA ASN A 33 -1.84 -7.31 14.44
C ASN A 33 -1.71 -7.83 13.00
N PHE A 34 -1.66 -6.97 11.99
CA PHE A 34 -1.45 -7.39 10.60
C PHE A 34 -0.13 -8.17 10.44
N ILE A 35 0.95 -7.70 11.07
CA ILE A 35 2.26 -8.36 11.02
C ILE A 35 2.21 -9.73 11.71
N SER A 36 1.56 -9.84 12.87
CA SER A 36 1.42 -11.12 13.59
C SER A 36 0.59 -12.15 12.82
N GLU A 37 -0.35 -11.69 11.99
CA GLU A 37 -1.11 -12.53 11.06
C GLU A 37 -0.32 -12.89 9.78
N GLY A 38 0.96 -12.49 9.70
CA GLY A 38 1.86 -12.83 8.61
C GLY A 38 1.54 -12.08 7.31
N VAL A 39 1.20 -10.81 7.42
CA VAL A 39 1.14 -9.90 6.26
C VAL A 39 2.56 -9.57 5.81
N ASP A 40 2.80 -9.62 4.51
CA ASP A 40 4.15 -9.52 3.94
C ASP A 40 4.64 -8.08 3.85
N ILE A 41 3.79 -7.15 3.44
CA ILE A 41 4.10 -5.71 3.33
C ILE A 41 2.94 -4.89 3.87
N ILE A 42 3.26 -3.82 4.61
CA ILE A 42 2.29 -2.86 5.11
C ILE A 42 2.38 -1.55 4.34
N GLU A 43 1.29 -1.14 3.73
CA GLU A 43 1.13 0.18 3.14
C GLU A 43 0.46 1.11 4.16
N VAL A 44 1.20 2.11 4.64
CA VAL A 44 0.75 3.08 5.62
C VAL A 44 0.31 4.34 4.89
N GLY A 45 -1.01 4.54 4.77
CA GLY A 45 -1.61 5.71 4.13
C GLY A 45 -1.44 6.96 4.98
N ILE A 46 -0.93 8.03 4.40
CA ILE A 46 -0.81 9.34 5.04
C ILE A 46 -2.13 10.09 4.85
N PRO A 47 -2.77 10.59 5.92
CA PRO A 47 -4.01 11.35 5.81
C PRO A 47 -3.87 12.55 4.86
N PHE A 48 -4.87 12.77 4.02
CA PHE A 48 -4.91 13.86 3.06
C PHE A 48 -6.34 14.38 2.86
N SER A 49 -6.51 15.70 2.68
CA SER A 49 -7.82 16.34 2.57
C SER A 49 -8.53 16.04 1.25
N ASP A 50 -7.73 15.84 0.17
CA ASP A 50 -8.24 15.74 -1.20
C ASP A 50 -7.78 14.43 -1.88
N PRO A 51 -8.16 13.25 -1.34
CA PRO A 51 -7.66 11.96 -1.82
C PRO A 51 -8.40 11.52 -3.11
N MET A 52 -8.20 12.28 -4.19
CA MET A 52 -8.95 12.15 -5.45
C MET A 52 -8.78 10.81 -6.17
N ALA A 53 -7.70 10.10 -5.89
CA ALA A 53 -7.43 8.79 -6.50
C ALA A 53 -8.05 7.63 -5.70
N GLU A 54 -8.75 7.92 -4.61
CA GLU A 54 -9.21 6.92 -3.66
C GLU A 54 -10.71 6.68 -3.75
N GLY A 55 -11.12 5.43 -3.46
CA GLY A 55 -12.55 5.09 -3.34
C GLY A 55 -13.18 5.60 -2.04
N PRO A 56 -14.54 5.59 -1.95
CA PRO A 56 -15.28 6.17 -0.81
C PRO A 56 -14.85 5.65 0.56
N SER A 57 -14.62 4.35 0.70
CA SER A 57 -14.18 3.74 1.97
C SER A 57 -12.87 4.35 2.47
N ILE A 58 -11.92 4.51 1.55
CA ILE A 58 -10.60 5.06 1.88
C ILE A 58 -10.71 6.56 2.18
N GLN A 59 -11.52 7.31 1.42
CA GLN A 59 -11.80 8.72 1.70
C GLN A 59 -12.34 8.93 3.11
N LEU A 60 -13.31 8.13 3.54
CA LEU A 60 -13.83 8.15 4.91
C LEU A 60 -12.75 7.85 5.96
N GLY A 61 -11.80 6.97 5.66
CA GLY A 61 -10.64 6.71 6.51
C GLY A 61 -9.75 7.96 6.65
N HIS A 62 -9.47 8.66 5.55
CA HIS A 62 -8.74 9.94 5.57
C HIS A 62 -9.46 10.99 6.42
N GLU A 63 -10.78 11.14 6.24
CA GLU A 63 -11.58 12.09 7.03
C GLU A 63 -11.53 11.80 8.53
N ARG A 64 -11.59 10.52 8.94
CA ARG A 64 -11.48 10.14 10.36
C ARG A 64 -10.08 10.44 10.91
N ALA A 65 -9.04 10.10 10.16
CA ALA A 65 -7.66 10.33 10.56
C ALA A 65 -7.30 11.81 10.67
N LEU A 66 -7.78 12.66 9.74
CA LEU A 66 -7.54 14.12 9.76
C LEU A 66 -8.06 14.80 11.01
N LYS A 67 -9.13 14.28 11.63
CA LYS A 67 -9.65 14.83 12.91
C LYS A 67 -8.65 14.74 14.06
N ASN A 68 -7.65 13.86 13.94
CA ASN A 68 -6.64 13.63 14.97
C ASN A 68 -5.38 14.51 14.80
N ASN A 69 -5.33 15.40 13.80
CA ASN A 69 -4.23 16.35 13.55
C ASN A 69 -2.83 15.69 13.54
N ILE A 70 -2.71 14.55 12.88
CA ILE A 70 -1.48 13.75 12.88
C ILE A 70 -0.50 14.25 11.82
N SER A 71 0.75 14.49 12.22
CA SER A 71 1.81 14.90 11.30
C SER A 71 2.47 13.70 10.60
N LEU A 72 3.07 13.94 9.43
CA LEU A 72 3.87 12.93 8.74
C LEU A 72 5.01 12.40 9.63
N LEU A 73 5.66 13.27 10.40
CA LEU A 73 6.73 12.88 11.32
C LEU A 73 6.22 11.94 12.41
N SER A 74 5.03 12.18 12.97
CA SER A 74 4.43 11.27 13.96
C SER A 74 4.12 9.90 13.37
N ILE A 75 3.70 9.84 12.10
CA ILE A 75 3.49 8.59 11.38
C ILE A 75 4.82 7.85 11.18
N MET A 76 5.87 8.55 10.77
CA MET A 76 7.20 7.93 10.61
C MET A 76 7.75 7.41 11.95
N GLN A 77 7.56 8.14 13.04
CA GLN A 77 7.96 7.70 14.38
C GLN A 77 7.18 6.44 14.83
N MET A 78 5.89 6.35 14.52
CA MET A 78 5.11 5.12 14.72
C MET A 78 5.72 3.97 13.90
N CYS A 79 6.05 4.21 12.64
CA CYS A 79 6.71 3.22 11.79
C CYS A 79 8.05 2.75 12.37
N LEU A 80 8.86 3.68 12.90
CA LEU A 80 10.14 3.33 13.54
C LEU A 80 9.95 2.41 14.74
N LYS A 81 8.96 2.64 15.59
CA LYS A 81 8.64 1.74 16.72
C LYS A 81 8.31 0.34 16.21
N ILE A 82 7.46 0.25 15.19
CA ILE A 82 7.10 -1.04 14.58
C ILE A 82 8.34 -1.72 13.99
N LYS A 83 9.18 -0.99 13.25
CA LYS A 83 10.41 -1.54 12.63
C LYS A 83 11.44 -2.00 13.65
N ASN A 84 11.48 -1.44 14.84
CA ASN A 84 12.40 -1.90 15.89
C ASN A 84 12.02 -3.30 16.38
N ASP A 85 10.73 -3.61 16.47
CA ASP A 85 10.24 -4.91 16.91
C ASP A 85 10.08 -5.91 15.74
N HIS A 86 9.79 -5.39 14.53
CA HIS A 86 9.56 -6.17 13.31
C HIS A 86 10.48 -5.72 12.17
N PRO A 87 11.82 -5.90 12.27
CA PRO A 87 12.77 -5.33 11.32
C PRO A 87 12.66 -5.89 9.90
N ASN A 88 12.07 -7.06 9.74
CA ASN A 88 11.96 -7.76 8.46
C ASN A 88 10.66 -7.45 7.69
N THR A 89 9.66 -6.83 8.31
CA THR A 89 8.42 -6.44 7.63
C THR A 89 8.61 -5.09 6.94
N PRO A 90 8.50 -5.00 5.61
CA PRO A 90 8.59 -3.73 4.91
C PRO A 90 7.41 -2.81 5.24
N LEU A 91 7.72 -1.53 5.50
CA LEU A 91 6.74 -0.46 5.69
C LEU A 91 6.87 0.54 4.55
N VAL A 92 5.80 0.71 3.78
CA VAL A 92 5.73 1.61 2.64
C VAL A 92 4.76 2.74 2.97
N LEU A 93 5.22 4.00 2.89
CA LEU A 93 4.33 5.15 3.06
C LEU A 93 3.62 5.44 1.74
N MET A 94 2.30 5.60 1.78
CA MET A 94 1.50 5.98 0.63
C MET A 94 0.80 7.31 0.87
N GLY A 95 0.97 8.25 -0.05
CA GLY A 95 0.37 9.58 0.06
C GLY A 95 0.47 10.40 -1.21
N TYR A 96 0.22 11.67 -1.06
CA TYR A 96 0.28 12.68 -2.11
C TYR A 96 1.53 13.54 -1.93
N MET A 97 2.01 14.16 -3.01
CA MET A 97 3.25 14.92 -2.97
C MET A 97 3.26 15.99 -1.88
N ASN A 98 2.13 16.68 -1.67
CA ASN A 98 1.98 17.69 -0.63
C ASN A 98 2.22 17.16 0.80
N ASN A 99 1.89 15.89 1.06
CA ASN A 99 2.20 15.29 2.36
C ASN A 99 3.72 15.28 2.61
N PHE A 100 4.49 14.87 1.61
CA PHE A 100 5.94 14.72 1.70
C PHE A 100 6.67 16.07 1.71
N LEU A 101 6.18 17.05 0.93
CA LEU A 101 6.74 18.40 0.91
C LEU A 101 6.66 19.11 2.26
N SER A 102 5.80 18.67 3.18
CA SER A 102 5.68 19.23 4.52
C SER A 102 6.99 19.16 5.33
N LEU A 103 7.85 18.17 5.06
CA LEU A 103 9.15 18.01 5.70
C LEU A 103 10.31 18.72 4.97
N LYS A 104 10.05 19.32 3.81
CA LYS A 104 11.03 20.07 3.01
C LYS A 104 12.31 19.25 2.78
N GLU A 105 13.47 19.86 3.03
CA GLU A 105 14.78 19.25 2.83
C GLU A 105 15.06 18.07 3.78
N ASN A 106 14.40 18.00 4.93
CA ASN A 106 14.60 16.94 5.92
C ASN A 106 13.92 15.62 5.53
N LEU A 107 13.05 15.62 4.51
CA LEU A 107 12.26 14.43 4.13
C LEU A 107 13.13 13.17 4.00
N PHE A 108 14.19 13.24 3.22
CA PHE A 108 14.99 12.05 2.90
C PHE A 108 15.78 11.51 4.11
N ASP A 109 16.21 12.38 4.99
CA ASP A 109 16.88 11.99 6.24
C ASP A 109 15.86 11.39 7.21
N GLU A 110 14.68 11.97 7.32
CA GLU A 110 13.60 11.41 8.14
C GLU A 110 13.12 10.06 7.66
N LEU A 111 13.00 9.84 6.35
CA LEU A 111 12.69 8.52 5.78
C LEU A 111 13.71 7.46 6.22
N LYS A 112 14.99 7.77 6.09
CA LYS A 112 16.09 6.88 6.49
C LYS A 112 16.13 6.64 8.00
N ASN A 113 16.04 7.71 8.80
CA ASN A 113 16.13 7.66 10.26
C ASN A 113 14.96 6.84 10.85
N ASN A 114 13.78 6.93 10.24
CA ASN A 114 12.59 6.19 10.64
C ASN A 114 12.46 4.84 9.92
N LYS A 115 13.50 4.38 9.21
CA LYS A 115 13.60 3.06 8.58
C LYS A 115 12.43 2.76 7.62
N ILE A 116 11.96 3.77 6.90
CA ILE A 116 10.94 3.60 5.87
C ILE A 116 11.57 2.86 4.68
N ASP A 117 10.93 1.80 4.22
CA ASP A 117 11.45 0.95 3.16
C ASP A 117 11.08 1.45 1.76
N GLY A 118 9.93 2.10 1.61
CA GLY A 118 9.49 2.59 0.31
C GLY A 118 8.42 3.66 0.38
N LEU A 119 8.19 4.30 -0.77
CA LEU A 119 7.14 5.31 -0.96
C LEU A 119 6.26 4.96 -2.15
N ILE A 120 4.96 5.22 -2.02
CA ILE A 120 3.99 5.36 -3.10
C ILE A 120 3.51 6.81 -3.09
N ILE A 121 3.86 7.57 -4.13
CA ILE A 121 3.40 8.96 -4.28
C ILE A 121 2.43 8.99 -5.46
N VAL A 122 1.14 9.16 -5.13
CA VAL A 122 0.03 8.93 -6.06
C VAL A 122 0.04 9.91 -7.24
N ASP A 123 0.42 11.15 -6.97
CA ASP A 123 0.40 12.28 -7.89
C ASP A 123 1.78 12.72 -8.38
N LEU A 124 2.84 11.89 -8.25
CA LEU A 124 4.17 12.19 -8.74
C LEU A 124 4.36 11.63 -10.17
N PRO A 125 4.37 12.48 -11.23
CA PRO A 125 4.65 12.06 -12.59
C PRO A 125 6.09 11.52 -12.73
N TYR A 126 6.29 10.55 -13.63
CA TYR A 126 7.62 9.99 -13.85
C TYR A 126 8.64 11.03 -14.36
N VAL A 127 8.17 12.02 -15.13
CA VAL A 127 9.01 13.09 -15.72
C VAL A 127 9.63 13.99 -14.66
N GLU A 128 8.91 14.24 -13.58
CA GLU A 128 9.33 15.15 -12.49
C GLU A 128 10.07 14.42 -11.36
N SER A 129 10.37 13.15 -11.54
CA SER A 129 10.82 12.30 -10.43
C SER A 129 12.31 11.97 -10.41
N GLU A 130 13.13 12.39 -11.40
CA GLU A 130 14.53 11.96 -11.50
C GLU A 130 15.38 12.38 -10.29
N GLU A 131 15.33 13.65 -9.92
CA GLU A 131 16.09 14.16 -8.77
C GLU A 131 15.57 13.55 -7.46
N PHE A 132 14.24 13.44 -7.34
CA PHE A 132 13.60 12.84 -6.19
C PHE A 132 13.98 11.36 -6.05
N LEU A 133 13.96 10.61 -7.16
CA LEU A 133 14.38 9.20 -7.20
C LEU A 133 15.84 9.01 -6.80
N LYS A 134 16.75 9.88 -7.29
CA LYS A 134 18.16 9.85 -6.90
C LYS A 134 18.32 10.01 -5.38
N LYS A 135 17.66 11.00 -4.79
CA LYS A 135 17.68 11.24 -3.33
C LYS A 135 17.13 10.04 -2.54
N LEU A 136 16.05 9.41 -3.01
CA LEU A 136 15.51 8.18 -2.39
C LEU A 136 16.51 7.03 -2.45
N ASN A 137 17.11 6.80 -3.63
CA ASN A 137 18.09 5.74 -3.83
C ASN A 137 19.32 5.90 -2.92
N ASP A 138 19.79 7.15 -2.72
CA ASP A 138 20.91 7.47 -1.81
C ASP A 138 20.57 7.15 -0.34
N LYS A 139 19.30 7.12 0.01
CA LYS A 139 18.81 6.75 1.36
C LYS A 139 18.38 5.29 1.46
N GLY A 140 18.37 4.55 0.35
CA GLY A 140 17.94 3.14 0.29
C GLY A 140 16.43 2.96 0.40
N VAL A 141 15.64 3.97 0.03
CA VAL A 141 14.18 3.95 0.01
C VAL A 141 13.68 3.67 -1.40
N ASP A 142 12.81 2.70 -1.56
CA ASP A 142 12.25 2.35 -2.86
C ASP A 142 11.12 3.30 -3.29
N LEU A 143 11.00 3.53 -4.60
CA LEU A 143 9.88 4.27 -5.18
C LEU A 143 8.99 3.32 -5.96
N ILE A 144 7.85 2.99 -5.38
CA ILE A 144 6.83 2.14 -5.97
C ILE A 144 5.96 2.97 -6.90
N ARG A 145 5.83 2.53 -8.13
CA ARG A 145 5.04 3.23 -9.15
C ARG A 145 3.71 2.56 -9.41
N LEU A 146 2.74 3.41 -9.71
CA LEU A 146 1.38 3.01 -10.06
C LEU A 146 1.25 2.86 -11.58
N ILE A 147 0.65 1.76 -12.02
CA ILE A 147 0.27 1.51 -13.41
C ILE A 147 -1.23 1.24 -13.45
N SER A 148 -1.90 1.80 -14.44
CA SER A 148 -3.33 1.61 -14.68
C SER A 148 -3.59 0.95 -16.06
N PRO A 149 -4.79 0.43 -16.32
CA PRO A 149 -5.15 -0.09 -17.65
C PRO A 149 -5.00 0.92 -18.78
N THR A 150 -5.09 2.21 -18.47
CA THR A 150 -4.98 3.31 -19.44
C THR A 150 -3.54 3.78 -19.68
N THR A 151 -2.56 3.21 -18.96
CA THR A 151 -1.15 3.57 -19.13
C THR A 151 -0.63 3.02 -20.46
N THR A 152 -0.12 3.90 -21.35
CA THR A 152 0.42 3.51 -22.66
C THR A 152 1.74 2.75 -22.54
N GLU A 153 2.11 1.96 -23.57
CA GLU A 153 3.36 1.19 -23.58
C GLU A 153 4.60 2.07 -23.41
N GLU A 154 4.65 3.20 -24.12
CA GLU A 154 5.75 4.16 -23.97
C GLU A 154 5.90 4.64 -22.53
N ARG A 155 4.76 4.87 -21.86
CA ARG A 155 4.74 5.34 -20.49
C ARG A 155 5.13 4.23 -19.51
N ILE A 156 4.75 2.98 -19.81
CA ILE A 156 5.16 1.81 -19.00
C ILE A 156 6.67 1.70 -19.00
N ALA A 157 7.33 1.74 -20.16
CA ALA A 157 8.79 1.64 -20.24
C ALA A 157 9.51 2.68 -19.36
N LYS A 158 9.01 3.94 -19.37
CA LYS A 158 9.56 5.02 -18.53
C LYS A 158 9.29 4.82 -17.04
N ILE A 159 8.10 4.33 -16.69
CA ILE A 159 7.73 3.99 -15.31
C ILE A 159 8.65 2.86 -14.81
N LEU A 160 8.85 1.81 -15.59
CA LEU A 160 9.71 0.69 -15.23
C LEU A 160 11.15 1.15 -14.95
N ALA A 161 11.69 2.03 -15.77
CA ALA A 161 13.05 2.58 -15.60
C ALA A 161 13.21 3.39 -14.31
N SER A 162 12.13 3.93 -13.76
CA SER A 162 12.11 4.76 -12.55
C SER A 162 11.48 4.10 -11.33
N SER A 163 11.20 2.80 -11.41
CA SER A 163 10.57 2.03 -10.33
C SER A 163 11.58 1.20 -9.55
N SER A 164 11.30 0.98 -8.29
CA SER A 164 12.02 0.00 -7.46
C SER A 164 11.06 -0.65 -6.44
N GLY A 165 11.51 -1.70 -5.77
CA GLY A 165 10.67 -2.47 -4.85
C GLY A 165 9.67 -3.34 -5.60
N TYR A 166 8.52 -2.83 -5.94
CA TYR A 166 7.48 -3.50 -6.72
C TYR A 166 6.69 -2.52 -7.58
N LEU A 167 5.86 -3.04 -8.47
CA LEU A 167 4.91 -2.26 -9.25
C LEU A 167 3.50 -2.47 -8.70
N TYR A 168 2.75 -1.40 -8.61
CA TYR A 168 1.37 -1.44 -8.16
C TYR A 168 0.43 -1.26 -9.35
N TYR A 169 -0.23 -2.33 -9.78
CA TYR A 169 -1.23 -2.26 -10.83
C TYR A 169 -2.61 -1.96 -10.25
N ILE A 170 -3.16 -0.80 -10.59
CA ILE A 170 -4.48 -0.35 -10.17
C ILE A 170 -5.52 -0.79 -11.19
N SER A 171 -6.42 -1.69 -10.83
CA SER A 171 -7.55 -2.07 -11.68
C SER A 171 -8.72 -1.09 -11.48
N LEU A 172 -8.99 -0.23 -12.46
CA LEU A 172 -10.05 0.79 -12.36
C LEU A 172 -11.49 0.23 -12.44
N LYS A 173 -11.67 -1.01 -12.85
CA LYS A 173 -13.00 -1.62 -13.06
C LYS A 173 -13.75 -2.05 -11.78
N GLY A 174 -13.19 -1.85 -10.58
CA GLY A 174 -13.81 -2.20 -9.30
C GLY A 174 -14.75 -1.15 -8.69
N VAL A 175 -14.90 0.02 -9.28
CA VAL A 175 -15.69 1.14 -8.71
C VAL A 175 -17.18 1.01 -8.99
N THR A 176 -17.58 0.22 -9.97
CA THR A 176 -18.97 0.11 -10.38
C THR A 176 -19.57 -1.24 -10.06
N GLY A 177 -19.80 -1.63 -8.82
CA GLY A 177 -20.73 -2.70 -8.38
C GLY A 177 -20.96 -3.96 -9.26
N SER A 178 -20.43 -4.02 -10.47
CA SER A 178 -20.46 -5.18 -11.35
C SER A 178 -19.41 -6.19 -10.88
N GLU A 179 -19.81 -7.46 -10.77
CA GLU A 179 -18.89 -8.57 -10.53
C GLU A 179 -17.60 -8.32 -11.31
N LEU A 180 -16.48 -8.30 -10.59
CA LEU A 180 -15.14 -8.27 -11.17
C LEU A 180 -15.04 -9.47 -12.15
N LYS A 181 -15.48 -9.26 -13.39
CA LYS A 181 -14.93 -10.04 -14.48
C LYS A 181 -13.48 -9.60 -14.53
N ILE A 182 -12.59 -10.36 -13.85
CA ILE A 182 -11.17 -10.32 -14.15
C ILE A 182 -11.18 -10.70 -15.61
N SER A 183 -11.12 -9.67 -16.43
CA SER A 183 -11.13 -9.87 -17.85
C SER A 183 -9.80 -10.49 -18.19
N ASN A 184 -9.79 -11.36 -19.18
CA ASN A 184 -8.56 -11.81 -19.84
C ASN A 184 -7.63 -10.62 -20.16
N GLU A 185 -8.17 -9.41 -20.22
CA GLU A 185 -7.44 -8.15 -20.38
C GLU A 185 -6.49 -7.84 -19.21
N LEU A 186 -6.91 -8.04 -17.95
CA LEU A 186 -6.02 -7.83 -16.79
C LEU A 186 -4.87 -8.85 -16.80
N GLU A 187 -5.20 -10.13 -17.00
CA GLU A 187 -4.20 -11.20 -17.04
C GLU A 187 -3.20 -10.98 -18.17
N ASN A 188 -3.70 -10.65 -19.38
CA ASN A 188 -2.85 -10.34 -20.52
C ASN A 188 -1.97 -9.13 -20.23
N ARG A 189 -2.54 -8.06 -19.66
CA ARG A 189 -1.82 -6.82 -19.38
C ARG A 189 -0.72 -7.01 -18.34
N VAL A 190 -1.02 -7.69 -17.23
CA VAL A 190 0.00 -8.00 -16.21
C VAL A 190 1.08 -8.90 -16.79
N SER A 191 0.70 -9.91 -17.59
CA SER A 191 1.65 -10.79 -18.27
C SER A 191 2.59 -10.04 -19.23
N GLU A 192 2.05 -9.07 -19.99
CA GLU A 192 2.86 -8.22 -20.87
C GLU A 192 3.87 -7.35 -20.10
N ILE A 193 3.45 -6.78 -18.97
CA ILE A 193 4.33 -5.99 -18.11
C ILE A 193 5.41 -6.89 -17.48
N LYS A 194 5.04 -8.09 -17.01
CA LYS A 194 5.99 -9.07 -16.45
C LYS A 194 7.11 -9.46 -17.41
N LYS A 195 6.86 -9.44 -18.71
CA LYS A 195 7.91 -9.69 -19.73
C LYS A 195 8.95 -8.58 -19.83
N GLN A 196 8.62 -7.36 -19.36
CA GLN A 196 9.44 -6.17 -19.47
C GLN A 196 10.22 -5.86 -18.18
N THR A 197 9.91 -6.53 -17.06
CA THR A 197 10.54 -6.24 -15.76
C THR A 197 10.72 -7.50 -14.92
N LYS A 198 11.68 -7.43 -14.00
CA LYS A 198 11.86 -8.41 -12.93
C LYS A 198 11.20 -7.96 -11.61
N LEU A 199 10.68 -6.74 -11.56
CA LEU A 199 9.99 -6.24 -10.36
C LEU A 199 8.70 -7.04 -10.17
N PRO A 200 8.38 -7.44 -8.93
CA PRO A 200 7.10 -8.02 -8.61
C PRO A 200 5.96 -7.06 -8.97
N ILE A 201 4.85 -7.60 -9.43
CA ILE A 201 3.65 -6.85 -9.75
C ILE A 201 2.56 -7.23 -8.78
N VAL A 202 2.11 -6.27 -7.98
CA VAL A 202 0.96 -6.44 -7.10
C VAL A 202 -0.28 -5.80 -7.70
N VAL A 203 -1.42 -6.46 -7.51
CA VAL A 203 -2.71 -5.95 -7.99
C VAL A 203 -3.51 -5.48 -6.81
N GLY A 204 -3.92 -4.22 -6.86
CA GLY A 204 -4.83 -3.63 -5.88
C GLY A 204 -6.05 -3.07 -6.58
N PHE A 205 -7.16 -3.24 -5.97
CA PHE A 205 -8.46 -2.64 -6.16
C PHE A 205 -9.60 -3.67 -6.11
N GLY A 206 -10.59 -3.38 -5.28
CA GLY A 206 -11.84 -4.14 -5.26
C GLY A 206 -11.76 -5.55 -4.67
N ILE A 207 -10.67 -5.90 -3.98
CA ILE A 207 -10.57 -7.19 -3.29
C ILE A 207 -11.44 -7.15 -2.03
N LYS A 208 -12.53 -7.92 -2.05
CA LYS A 208 -13.53 -7.93 -0.98
C LYS A 208 -13.59 -9.25 -0.22
N ASP A 209 -13.14 -10.34 -0.82
CA ASP A 209 -13.26 -11.70 -0.30
C ASP A 209 -12.13 -12.62 -0.80
N ALA A 210 -12.06 -13.82 -0.24
CA ALA A 210 -11.10 -14.85 -0.60
C ALA A 210 -11.16 -15.22 -2.09
N LYS A 211 -12.35 -15.30 -2.67
CA LYS A 211 -12.54 -15.64 -4.08
C LYS A 211 -11.90 -14.60 -5.01
N THR A 212 -12.11 -13.34 -4.71
CA THR A 212 -11.51 -12.23 -5.47
C THR A 212 -10.00 -12.18 -5.27
N ALA A 213 -9.51 -12.37 -4.03
CA ALA A 213 -8.08 -12.43 -3.72
C ALA A 213 -7.41 -13.56 -4.51
N ARG A 214 -7.96 -14.78 -4.47
CA ARG A 214 -7.45 -15.93 -5.22
C ARG A 214 -7.37 -15.66 -6.71
N LYS A 215 -8.41 -15.08 -7.27
CA LYS A 215 -8.48 -14.78 -8.70
C LYS A 215 -7.40 -13.78 -9.14
N MET A 216 -7.12 -12.78 -8.29
CA MET A 216 -6.06 -11.78 -8.55
C MET A 216 -4.66 -12.36 -8.37
N SER A 217 -4.45 -13.28 -7.43
CA SER A 217 -3.15 -13.90 -7.19
C SER A 217 -2.67 -14.79 -8.34
N PHE A 218 -3.56 -15.31 -9.18
CA PHE A 218 -3.15 -16.09 -10.35
C PHE A 218 -2.38 -15.30 -11.41
N CYS A 219 -2.64 -14.00 -11.54
CA CYS A 219 -2.00 -13.17 -12.55
C CYS A 219 -0.92 -12.23 -11.97
N SER A 220 -0.82 -12.10 -10.65
CA SER A 220 0.09 -11.17 -9.98
C SER A 220 0.99 -11.88 -8.96
N ASP A 221 2.01 -11.19 -8.49
CA ASP A 221 2.92 -11.70 -7.46
C ASP A 221 2.39 -11.44 -6.05
N GLY A 222 1.36 -10.57 -5.93
CA GLY A 222 0.69 -10.28 -4.68
C GLY A 222 -0.58 -9.46 -4.88
N VAL A 223 -1.36 -9.35 -3.80
CA VAL A 223 -2.62 -8.60 -3.79
C VAL A 223 -2.66 -7.57 -2.66
N VAL A 224 -3.22 -6.40 -2.94
CA VAL A 224 -3.37 -5.34 -1.94
C VAL A 224 -4.82 -5.24 -1.49
N VAL A 225 -5.03 -5.34 -0.19
CA VAL A 225 -6.35 -5.20 0.43
C VAL A 225 -6.38 -3.95 1.30
N GLY A 226 -7.23 -3.01 0.95
CA GLY A 226 -7.40 -1.74 1.66
C GLY A 226 -8.84 -1.50 2.13
N SER A 227 -9.77 -1.29 1.20
CA SER A 227 -11.13 -0.83 1.50
C SER A 227 -11.86 -1.68 2.54
N LYS A 228 -11.81 -3.02 2.43
CA LYS A 228 -12.47 -3.92 3.39
C LYS A 228 -11.95 -3.72 4.82
N LEU A 229 -10.64 -3.48 4.98
CA LEU A 229 -10.04 -3.25 6.29
C LEU A 229 -10.39 -1.86 6.82
N VAL A 230 -10.35 -0.83 5.98
CA VAL A 230 -10.70 0.55 6.37
C VAL A 230 -12.18 0.65 6.73
N ASP A 231 -13.05 -0.08 6.05
CA ASP A 231 -14.47 -0.17 6.40
C ASP A 231 -14.68 -0.83 7.77
N GLU A 232 -13.91 -1.89 8.08
CA GLU A 232 -13.98 -2.53 9.40
C GLU A 232 -13.43 -1.62 10.51
N ILE A 233 -12.30 -0.95 10.24
CA ILE A 233 -11.71 0.04 11.14
C ILE A 233 -12.70 1.18 11.42
N GLY A 234 -13.48 1.58 10.42
CA GLY A 234 -14.52 2.59 10.56
C GLY A 234 -15.63 2.25 11.57
N LYS A 235 -15.76 1.00 11.99
CA LYS A 235 -16.69 0.54 13.03
C LYS A 235 -16.09 0.61 14.44
N PHE A 236 -14.90 1.20 14.58
CA PHE A 236 -14.19 1.26 15.84
C PHE A 236 -15.00 1.91 16.96
N GLU A 237 -15.03 1.23 18.10
CA GLU A 237 -15.54 1.76 19.37
C GLU A 237 -14.45 1.52 20.43
N PRO A 238 -14.04 2.55 21.21
CA PRO A 238 -12.93 2.43 22.17
C PRO A 238 -13.08 1.25 23.16
N LYS A 239 -14.30 0.95 23.57
CA LYS A 239 -14.60 -0.17 24.50
C LYS A 239 -14.59 -1.54 23.82
N LYS A 240 -14.49 -1.60 22.48
CA LYS A 240 -14.56 -2.82 21.66
C LYS A 240 -13.31 -3.04 20.80
N GLU A 241 -12.18 -2.45 21.16
CA GLU A 241 -10.92 -2.59 20.38
C GLU A 241 -10.53 -4.05 20.17
N ASN A 242 -10.73 -4.92 21.15
CA ASN A 242 -10.46 -6.35 21.02
C ASN A 242 -11.35 -7.02 19.96
N ILE A 243 -12.62 -6.61 19.87
CA ILE A 243 -13.54 -7.15 18.86
C ILE A 243 -13.09 -6.71 17.46
N LEU A 244 -12.68 -5.44 17.29
CA LEU A 244 -12.13 -4.96 16.04
C LEU A 244 -10.91 -5.80 15.62
N ASN A 245 -9.96 -6.01 16.53
CA ASN A 245 -8.77 -6.80 16.23
C ASN A 245 -9.13 -8.23 15.81
N GLN A 246 -10.07 -8.89 16.49
CA GLN A 246 -10.55 -10.22 16.12
C GLN A 246 -11.19 -10.24 14.72
N ASN A 247 -12.01 -9.25 14.39
CA ASN A 247 -12.62 -9.13 13.07
C ASN A 247 -11.56 -8.93 11.98
N LEU A 248 -10.57 -8.06 12.22
CA LEU A 248 -9.46 -7.83 11.29
C LEU A 248 -8.63 -9.10 11.07
N THR A 249 -8.29 -9.83 12.14
CA THR A 249 -7.62 -11.14 12.07
C THR A 249 -8.43 -12.13 11.22
N SER A 250 -9.74 -12.22 11.45
CA SER A 250 -10.62 -13.10 10.68
C SER A 250 -10.62 -12.76 9.18
N ILE A 251 -10.70 -11.46 8.84
CA ILE A 251 -10.64 -10.98 7.46
C ILE A 251 -9.30 -11.34 6.81
N ILE A 252 -8.18 -11.17 7.52
CA ILE A 252 -6.85 -11.48 6.99
C ILE A 252 -6.71 -12.98 6.76
N SER A 253 -7.13 -13.79 7.72
CA SER A 253 -7.09 -15.26 7.62
C SER A 253 -7.90 -15.75 6.43
N GLU A 254 -9.14 -15.26 6.25
CA GLU A 254 -9.99 -15.57 5.09
C GLU A 254 -9.29 -15.26 3.76
N LEU A 255 -8.67 -14.08 3.66
CA LEU A 255 -7.99 -13.65 2.45
C LEU A 255 -6.74 -14.48 2.15
N LYS A 256 -5.95 -14.83 3.18
CA LYS A 256 -4.76 -15.68 3.02
C LYS A 256 -5.12 -17.09 2.57
N HIS A 257 -6.15 -17.71 3.14
CA HIS A 257 -6.64 -19.02 2.69
C HIS A 257 -7.14 -18.99 1.22
N GLY A 258 -7.61 -17.84 0.76
CA GLY A 258 -8.01 -17.68 -0.63
C GLY A 258 -6.82 -17.66 -1.60
N ILE A 259 -5.64 -17.24 -1.15
CA ILE A 259 -4.44 -17.07 -1.99
C ILE A 259 -3.53 -18.31 -1.94
N SER A 260 -3.56 -19.04 -0.84
CA SER A 260 -2.90 -20.35 -0.71
C SER A 260 -3.63 -21.40 -1.52
#